data_57831c13861365c7f570308d5406bf03
#
_entry.id   57831c13861365c7f570308d5406bf03
#
_cell.length_a   1.000
_cell.length_b   1.000
_cell.length_c   1.000
_cell.angle_alpha   90.00
_cell.angle_beta   90.00
_cell.angle_gamma   90.00
#
_symmetry.space_group_name_H-M   'P 1'
#
loop_
_entity.id
_entity.type
_entity.pdbx_description
1 polymer ?
#
loop_
_entity_poly.entity_id
_entity_poly.type
_entity_poly.pdbx_seq_one_letter_code
_entity_poly.pdbx_strand_id
1 'polypeptide(L)'
;GCGSDKPAEKKAGGPEEKVLTVYSARSEQLNNAVIPQFEKDTGIKVNLVVAGTGEVLKRAKSEKDNPLGDILWAADETMLSSSKDLFMEYTSTENDKMMDGFKNKAGVFTPAFADPTVMIVNTELANGMKIDGFEDLLNPALKGKIAFGDPVNSSSAFQSLMAMLYGMGKNGDPMSPEAWDYVDKFIANLGGKMCNSSSQVYKGVAGGEYVVGLTWEDPAANLVKNGAKVKVVFPVEGAIFPGESVQ
;
A
#
# COMPACT_ATOMS: atom_id res chain seq x y z
N GLY A 1 28.98 32.47 -40.17
CA GLY A 1 28.83 31.04 -40.22
C GLY A 1 27.79 30.60 -39.23
N CYS A 2 26.59 30.23 -39.70
CA CYS A 2 25.55 29.72 -38.87
C CYS A 2 25.83 28.23 -38.56
N GLY A 3 26.19 27.91 -37.34
CA GLY A 3 26.25 26.55 -36.85
C GLY A 3 24.86 26.14 -36.37
N SER A 4 24.20 25.26 -37.09
CA SER A 4 22.97 24.60 -36.66
C SER A 4 23.36 23.46 -35.73
N ASP A 5 23.12 23.63 -34.43
CA ASP A 5 23.18 22.53 -33.48
C ASP A 5 22.00 21.59 -33.75
N LYS A 6 22.28 20.44 -34.35
CA LYS A 6 21.38 19.32 -34.41
C LYS A 6 21.31 18.70 -32.99
N PRO A 7 20.12 18.37 -32.50
CA PRO A 7 20.00 17.57 -31.26
C PRO A 7 20.74 16.25 -31.46
N ALA A 8 21.57 15.87 -30.49
CA ALA A 8 22.23 14.57 -30.50
C ALA A 8 21.20 13.45 -30.54
N GLU A 9 21.13 12.74 -31.68
CA GLU A 9 20.36 11.48 -31.75
C GLU A 9 20.96 10.52 -30.72
N LYS A 10 20.14 10.08 -29.78
CA LYS A 10 20.47 8.94 -28.93
C LYS A 10 20.75 7.76 -29.85
N LYS A 11 22.01 7.31 -29.92
CA LYS A 11 22.40 6.14 -30.68
C LYS A 11 21.58 4.95 -30.17
N ALA A 12 20.62 4.47 -30.97
CA ALA A 12 20.04 3.14 -30.80
C ALA A 12 21.18 2.14 -31.00
N GLY A 13 21.61 1.40 -29.95
CA GLY A 13 22.60 0.34 -30.07
C GLY A 13 23.77 0.36 -29.10
N GLY A 14 23.74 1.16 -28.01
CA GLY A 14 24.64 0.95 -26.86
C GLY A 14 24.25 -0.32 -26.08
N PRO A 15 25.18 -0.95 -25.32
CA PRO A 15 24.79 -2.06 -24.45
C PRO A 15 23.67 -1.58 -23.52
N GLU A 16 22.58 -2.38 -23.45
CA GLU A 16 21.50 -2.11 -22.51
C GLU A 16 22.08 -2.07 -21.09
N GLU A 17 21.72 -1.04 -20.34
CA GLU A 17 22.05 -0.95 -18.94
C GLU A 17 21.31 -2.06 -18.20
N LYS A 18 22.05 -2.95 -17.51
CA LYS A 18 21.46 -4.11 -16.81
C LYS A 18 21.25 -3.84 -15.32
N VAL A 19 20.78 -2.64 -15.01
CA VAL A 19 20.45 -2.22 -13.65
C VAL A 19 19.13 -1.44 -13.68
N LEU A 20 18.22 -1.80 -12.79
CA LEU A 20 16.99 -1.06 -12.53
C LEU A 20 16.99 -0.52 -11.11
N THR A 21 16.62 0.73 -10.94
CA THR A 21 16.32 1.30 -9.64
C THR A 21 14.82 1.24 -9.40
N VAL A 22 14.41 0.50 -8.37
CA VAL A 22 13.01 0.26 -8.04
C VAL A 22 12.69 0.91 -6.71
N TYR A 23 11.68 1.78 -6.71
CA TYR A 23 11.08 2.33 -5.49
C TYR A 23 9.89 1.46 -5.12
N SER A 24 10.01 0.72 -4.02
CA SER A 24 8.99 -0.23 -3.59
C SER A 24 8.26 0.25 -2.36
N ALA A 25 6.94 0.25 -2.43
CA ALA A 25 6.06 0.44 -1.28
C ALA A 25 5.61 -0.89 -0.66
N ARG A 26 6.18 -2.02 -1.09
CA ARG A 26 5.80 -3.36 -0.61
C ARG A 26 6.67 -3.83 0.55
N SER A 27 6.18 -4.87 1.23
CA SER A 27 6.90 -5.51 2.31
C SER A 27 8.19 -6.17 1.83
N GLU A 28 9.16 -6.24 2.70
CA GLU A 28 10.42 -6.96 2.48
C GLU A 28 10.20 -8.39 1.97
N GLN A 29 9.20 -9.06 2.50
CA GLN A 29 8.88 -10.44 2.14
C GLN A 29 8.49 -10.59 0.68
N LEU A 30 7.61 -9.73 0.16
CA LEU A 30 7.22 -9.76 -1.25
C LEU A 30 8.40 -9.39 -2.15
N ASN A 31 9.15 -8.35 -1.79
CA ASN A 31 10.33 -7.95 -2.53
C ASN A 31 11.35 -9.11 -2.63
N ASN A 32 11.60 -9.82 -1.54
CA ASN A 32 12.51 -10.96 -1.48
C ASN A 32 12.00 -12.18 -2.26
N ALA A 33 10.69 -12.32 -2.42
CA ALA A 33 10.11 -13.40 -3.22
C ALA A 33 10.20 -13.15 -4.72
N VAL A 34 10.09 -11.91 -5.15
CA VAL A 34 9.98 -11.54 -6.58
C VAL A 34 11.31 -11.11 -7.20
N ILE A 35 12.05 -10.24 -6.53
CA ILE A 35 13.23 -9.59 -7.10
C ILE A 35 14.36 -10.57 -7.44
N PRO A 36 14.74 -11.52 -6.58
CA PRO A 36 15.79 -12.49 -6.93
C PRO A 36 15.45 -13.34 -8.14
N GLN A 37 14.19 -13.73 -8.30
CA GLN A 37 13.75 -14.50 -9.47
C GLN A 37 13.81 -13.64 -10.74
N PHE A 38 13.38 -12.39 -10.67
CA PHE A 38 13.50 -11.45 -11.78
C PHE A 38 14.96 -11.25 -12.21
N GLU A 39 15.86 -11.05 -11.25
CA GLU A 39 17.30 -10.89 -11.55
C GLU A 39 17.88 -12.15 -12.21
N LYS A 40 17.48 -13.32 -11.72
CA LYS A 40 17.91 -14.61 -12.29
C LYS A 40 17.42 -14.81 -13.72
N ASP A 41 16.15 -14.49 -13.97
CA ASP A 41 15.51 -14.71 -15.26
C ASP A 41 15.97 -13.73 -16.34
N THR A 42 16.32 -12.51 -15.94
CA THR A 42 16.63 -11.41 -16.88
C THR A 42 18.11 -11.03 -16.94
N GLY A 43 18.88 -11.35 -15.90
CA GLY A 43 20.24 -10.84 -15.74
C GLY A 43 20.30 -9.34 -15.39
N ILE A 44 19.15 -8.72 -15.10
CA ILE A 44 19.04 -7.32 -14.68
C ILE A 44 19.15 -7.24 -13.17
N LYS A 45 20.07 -6.42 -12.67
CA LYS A 45 20.23 -6.18 -11.24
C LYS A 45 19.25 -5.11 -10.78
N VAL A 46 18.63 -5.31 -9.64
CA VAL A 46 17.69 -4.37 -9.03
C VAL A 46 18.35 -3.64 -7.86
N ASN A 47 18.39 -2.32 -7.95
CA ASN A 47 18.68 -1.44 -6.82
C ASN A 47 17.35 -1.08 -6.15
N LEU A 48 17.11 -1.65 -4.98
CA LEU A 48 15.82 -1.54 -4.28
C LEU A 48 15.87 -0.43 -3.23
N VAL A 49 14.88 0.47 -3.28
CA VAL A 49 14.61 1.45 -2.23
C VAL A 49 13.21 1.19 -1.69
N VAL A 50 13.10 0.88 -0.40
CA VAL A 50 11.83 0.55 0.25
C VAL A 50 11.38 1.69 1.13
N ALA A 51 10.16 2.18 0.92
CA ALA A 51 9.50 3.17 1.74
C ALA A 51 7.98 3.13 1.51
N GLY A 52 7.19 3.81 2.35
CA GLY A 52 5.74 3.91 2.14
C GLY A 52 5.39 4.68 0.86
N THR A 53 4.18 4.47 0.34
CA THR A 53 3.72 5.11 -0.91
C THR A 53 3.89 6.63 -0.89
N GLY A 54 3.51 7.29 0.21
CA GLY A 54 3.66 8.74 0.33
C GLY A 54 5.11 9.21 0.24
N GLU A 55 6.04 8.47 0.81
CA GLU A 55 7.47 8.78 0.78
C GLU A 55 8.07 8.57 -0.61
N VAL A 56 7.76 7.45 -1.28
CA VAL A 56 8.28 7.19 -2.65
C VAL A 56 7.71 8.19 -3.65
N LEU A 57 6.45 8.59 -3.51
CA LEU A 57 5.85 9.66 -4.32
C LEU A 57 6.52 11.01 -4.10
N LYS A 58 6.76 11.37 -2.85
CA LYS A 58 7.47 12.61 -2.51
C LYS A 58 8.88 12.63 -3.11
N ARG A 59 9.56 11.49 -3.06
CA ARG A 59 10.88 11.34 -3.67
C ARG A 59 10.81 11.47 -5.19
N ALA A 60 9.91 10.74 -5.85
CA ALA A 60 9.72 10.83 -7.29
C ALA A 60 9.42 12.27 -7.74
N LYS A 61 8.59 12.97 -6.98
CA LYS A 61 8.27 14.39 -7.24
C LYS A 61 9.47 15.30 -7.09
N SER A 62 10.31 15.09 -6.08
CA SER A 62 11.53 15.88 -5.88
C SER A 62 12.57 15.65 -6.98
N GLU A 63 12.53 14.50 -7.62
CA GLU A 63 13.45 14.08 -8.70
C GLU A 63 12.84 14.30 -10.10
N LYS A 64 11.72 15.01 -10.21
CA LYS A 64 10.96 15.15 -11.46
C LYS A 64 11.81 15.60 -12.65
N ASP A 65 12.73 16.52 -12.46
CA ASP A 65 13.58 17.06 -13.52
C ASP A 65 14.79 16.17 -13.83
N ASN A 66 15.12 15.23 -12.96
CA ASN A 66 16.18 14.25 -13.14
C ASN A 66 15.81 12.95 -12.38
N PRO A 67 14.90 12.12 -12.93
CA PRO A 67 14.48 10.90 -12.27
C PRO A 67 15.64 9.94 -12.02
N LEU A 68 15.75 9.46 -10.79
CA LEU A 68 16.75 8.48 -10.37
C LEU A 68 16.16 7.07 -10.25
N GLY A 69 14.85 6.95 -10.10
CA GLY A 69 14.13 5.69 -10.11
C GLY A 69 13.57 5.35 -11.48
N ASP A 70 13.64 4.08 -11.84
CA ASP A 70 13.11 3.58 -13.11
C ASP A 70 11.68 3.07 -12.97
N ILE A 71 11.37 2.43 -11.84
CA ILE A 71 10.07 1.81 -11.56
C ILE A 71 9.62 2.16 -10.15
N LEU A 72 8.33 2.48 -10.03
CA LEU A 72 7.64 2.55 -8.75
C LEU A 72 6.77 1.30 -8.62
N TRP A 73 7.12 0.42 -7.66
CA TRP A 73 6.57 -0.92 -7.50
C TRP A 73 5.50 -0.96 -6.43
N ALA A 74 4.32 -1.39 -6.83
CA ALA A 74 3.23 -1.75 -5.95
C ALA A 74 2.79 -0.63 -4.99
N ALA A 75 2.76 0.60 -5.48
CA ALA A 75 2.16 1.73 -4.81
C ALA A 75 0.63 1.75 -5.02
N ASP A 76 -0.07 2.37 -4.10
CA ASP A 76 -1.53 2.53 -4.16
C ASP A 76 -1.94 3.42 -5.34
N GLU A 77 -2.78 2.88 -6.23
CA GLU A 77 -3.22 3.58 -7.44
C GLU A 77 -4.02 4.84 -7.13
N THR A 78 -4.80 4.85 -6.07
CA THR A 78 -5.56 6.04 -5.67
C THR A 78 -4.63 7.18 -5.27
N MET A 79 -3.57 6.88 -4.51
CA MET A 79 -2.55 7.86 -4.15
C MET A 79 -1.73 8.32 -5.35
N LEU A 80 -1.48 7.43 -6.32
CA LEU A 80 -0.75 7.75 -7.55
C LEU A 80 -1.56 8.62 -8.51
N SER A 81 -2.87 8.55 -8.48
CA SER A 81 -3.76 9.21 -9.46
C SER A 81 -3.62 10.73 -9.51
N SER A 82 -3.22 11.35 -8.40
CA SER A 82 -2.93 12.80 -8.34
C SER A 82 -1.57 13.18 -8.91
N SER A 83 -0.74 12.20 -9.25
CA SER A 83 0.67 12.39 -9.68
C SER A 83 0.98 11.70 -11.02
N LYS A 84 -0.02 11.57 -11.89
CA LYS A 84 0.13 10.89 -13.20
C LYS A 84 1.22 11.51 -14.08
N ASP A 85 1.46 12.79 -13.94
CA ASP A 85 2.49 13.52 -14.68
C ASP A 85 3.93 13.10 -14.34
N LEU A 86 4.12 12.34 -13.28
CA LEU A 86 5.43 11.79 -12.90
C LEU A 86 5.77 10.51 -13.66
N PHE A 87 4.82 9.89 -14.35
CA PHE A 87 4.96 8.56 -14.92
C PHE A 87 4.82 8.58 -16.44
N MET A 88 5.60 7.71 -17.09
CA MET A 88 5.56 7.51 -18.52
C MET A 88 4.31 6.69 -18.88
N GLU A 89 3.66 7.07 -19.99
CA GLU A 89 2.58 6.27 -20.55
C GLU A 89 3.13 4.93 -21.06
N TYR A 90 2.58 3.84 -20.55
CA TYR A 90 2.98 2.50 -20.92
C TYR A 90 1.86 1.50 -20.61
N THR A 91 1.63 0.57 -21.53
CA THR A 91 0.73 -0.56 -21.32
C THR A 91 1.52 -1.85 -21.46
N SER A 92 1.50 -2.67 -20.39
CA SER A 92 2.19 -3.95 -20.38
C SER A 92 1.73 -4.87 -21.52
N THR A 93 2.64 -5.64 -22.10
CA THR A 93 2.33 -6.69 -23.06
C THR A 93 1.44 -7.79 -22.46
N GLU A 94 1.39 -7.90 -21.13
CA GLU A 94 0.56 -8.86 -20.40
C GLU A 94 -0.84 -8.29 -20.04
N ASN A 95 -1.13 -7.05 -20.42
CA ASN A 95 -2.37 -6.36 -20.01
C ASN A 95 -3.63 -7.13 -20.43
N ASP A 96 -3.64 -7.74 -21.62
CA ASP A 96 -4.80 -8.49 -22.11
C ASP A 96 -5.07 -9.79 -21.33
N LYS A 97 -4.08 -10.29 -20.59
CA LYS A 97 -4.19 -11.47 -19.72
C LYS A 97 -4.70 -11.13 -18.32
N MET A 98 -4.81 -9.84 -17.98
CA MET A 98 -5.31 -9.40 -16.69
C MET A 98 -6.82 -9.62 -16.60
N MET A 99 -7.30 -9.88 -15.37
CA MET A 99 -8.73 -9.98 -15.09
C MET A 99 -9.44 -8.67 -15.41
N ASP A 100 -10.71 -8.77 -15.81
CA ASP A 100 -11.56 -7.61 -16.01
C ASP A 100 -11.62 -6.78 -14.71
N GLY A 101 -11.50 -5.46 -14.84
CA GLY A 101 -11.41 -4.53 -13.71
C GLY A 101 -9.98 -4.27 -13.22
N PHE A 102 -9.00 -5.10 -13.60
CA PHE A 102 -7.58 -4.96 -13.24
C PHE A 102 -6.67 -4.64 -14.42
N LYS A 103 -7.24 -4.29 -15.58
CA LYS A 103 -6.47 -3.82 -16.73
C LYS A 103 -6.06 -2.37 -16.58
N ASN A 104 -4.96 -1.98 -17.24
CA ASN A 104 -4.52 -0.60 -17.27
C ASN A 104 -5.59 0.30 -17.91
N LYS A 105 -6.17 1.19 -17.14
CA LYS A 105 -7.19 2.15 -17.58
C LYS A 105 -6.66 3.59 -17.64
N ALA A 106 -5.66 3.88 -16.82
CA ALA A 106 -5.11 5.22 -16.68
C ALA A 106 -4.01 5.55 -17.71
N GLY A 107 -3.49 4.53 -18.42
CA GLY A 107 -2.41 4.67 -19.40
C GLY A 107 -1.00 4.66 -18.78
N VAL A 108 -0.86 5.03 -17.53
CA VAL A 108 0.42 5.17 -16.82
C VAL A 108 0.62 4.18 -15.68
N PHE A 109 -0.42 3.42 -15.31
CA PHE A 109 -0.35 2.44 -14.22
C PHE A 109 -0.68 1.04 -14.72
N THR A 110 0.17 0.08 -14.38
CA THR A 110 -0.09 -1.34 -14.62
C THR A 110 -0.55 -1.98 -13.30
N PRO A 111 -1.83 -2.35 -13.16
CA PRO A 111 -2.30 -3.05 -11.97
C PRO A 111 -1.54 -4.35 -11.74
N ALA A 112 -1.14 -4.61 -10.50
CA ALA A 112 -0.34 -5.77 -10.15
C ALA A 112 -0.96 -6.62 -9.04
N PHE A 113 -1.62 -6.00 -8.06
CA PHE A 113 -2.17 -6.66 -6.88
C PHE A 113 -3.54 -6.12 -6.52
N ALA A 114 -4.33 -6.98 -5.86
CA ALA A 114 -5.55 -6.60 -5.17
C ALA A 114 -5.54 -7.33 -3.82
N ASP A 115 -5.28 -6.60 -2.74
CA ASP A 115 -5.23 -7.14 -1.39
C ASP A 115 -6.36 -6.55 -0.54
N PRO A 116 -7.22 -7.39 0.09
CA PRO A 116 -8.27 -6.87 0.93
C PRO A 116 -7.74 -6.25 2.21
N THR A 117 -8.39 -5.17 2.65
CA THR A 117 -8.18 -4.60 3.98
C THR A 117 -8.75 -5.52 5.04
N VAL A 118 -8.02 -5.72 6.13
CA VAL A 118 -8.42 -6.58 7.24
C VAL A 118 -8.04 -5.95 8.57
N MET A 119 -8.60 -6.49 9.65
CA MET A 119 -8.06 -6.29 10.99
C MET A 119 -7.21 -7.49 11.38
N ILE A 120 -6.14 -7.25 12.09
CA ILE A 120 -5.33 -8.26 12.77
C ILE A 120 -5.55 -8.13 14.27
N VAL A 121 -5.86 -9.21 14.93
CA VAL A 121 -6.20 -9.22 16.36
C VAL A 121 -5.26 -10.15 17.12
N ASN A 122 -4.61 -9.64 18.17
CA ASN A 122 -3.87 -10.47 19.11
C ASN A 122 -4.87 -11.26 19.97
N THR A 123 -4.89 -12.57 19.80
CA THR A 123 -5.87 -13.45 20.41
C THR A 123 -5.73 -13.56 21.94
N GLU A 124 -4.52 -13.42 22.45
CA GLU A 124 -4.27 -13.45 23.89
C GLU A 124 -4.72 -12.14 24.56
N LEU A 125 -4.33 -11.01 23.99
CA LEU A 125 -4.67 -9.69 24.54
C LEU A 125 -6.16 -9.36 24.38
N ALA A 126 -6.79 -9.80 23.30
CA ALA A 126 -8.23 -9.64 23.11
C ALA A 126 -9.04 -10.44 24.14
N ASN A 127 -8.56 -11.62 24.54
CA ASN A 127 -9.11 -12.43 25.62
C ASN A 127 -10.65 -12.55 25.57
N GLY A 128 -11.17 -12.92 24.41
CA GLY A 128 -12.62 -13.08 24.19
C GLY A 128 -13.39 -11.79 23.92
N MET A 129 -12.73 -10.63 23.87
CA MET A 129 -13.37 -9.38 23.48
C MET A 129 -13.90 -9.49 22.05
N LYS A 130 -15.13 -8.99 21.82
CA LYS A 130 -15.71 -8.92 20.48
C LYS A 130 -14.98 -7.89 19.64
N ILE A 131 -14.30 -8.34 18.58
CA ILE A 131 -13.65 -7.50 17.57
C ILE A 131 -13.96 -8.12 16.21
N ASP A 132 -15.16 -7.85 15.68
CA ASP A 132 -15.64 -8.40 14.40
C ASP A 132 -15.80 -7.34 13.31
N GLY A 133 -15.79 -6.08 13.68
CA GLY A 133 -15.98 -4.98 12.75
C GLY A 133 -15.47 -3.65 13.27
N PHE A 134 -15.66 -2.62 12.47
CA PHE A 134 -15.19 -1.27 12.78
C PHE A 134 -15.89 -0.66 14.01
N GLU A 135 -17.17 -0.98 14.23
CA GLU A 135 -17.90 -0.49 15.39
C GLU A 135 -17.23 -0.94 16.70
N ASP A 136 -16.69 -2.15 16.73
CA ASP A 136 -16.01 -2.69 17.91
C ASP A 136 -14.73 -1.94 18.28
N LEU A 137 -14.13 -1.22 17.31
CA LEU A 137 -12.94 -0.40 17.54
C LEU A 137 -13.22 0.85 18.39
N LEU A 138 -14.48 1.20 18.58
CA LEU A 138 -14.92 2.30 19.45
C LEU A 138 -15.01 1.89 20.93
N ASN A 139 -14.79 0.61 21.24
CA ASN A 139 -14.80 0.13 22.63
C ASN A 139 -13.73 0.89 23.44
N PRO A 140 -14.11 1.56 24.54
CA PRO A 140 -13.18 2.29 25.39
C PRO A 140 -12.03 1.44 25.96
N ALA A 141 -12.26 0.12 26.10
CA ALA A 141 -11.22 -0.81 26.53
C ALA A 141 -10.07 -0.94 25.52
N LEU A 142 -10.28 -0.54 24.27
CA LEU A 142 -9.26 -0.53 23.23
C LEU A 142 -8.51 0.81 23.11
N LYS A 143 -8.84 1.81 23.93
CA LYS A 143 -8.19 3.12 23.85
C LYS A 143 -6.68 3.01 24.02
N GLY A 144 -5.94 3.50 23.04
CA GLY A 144 -4.48 3.41 23.00
C GLY A 144 -3.93 2.03 22.67
N LYS A 145 -4.78 1.06 22.30
CA LYS A 145 -4.43 -0.34 22.00
C LYS A 145 -4.70 -0.73 20.55
N ILE A 146 -4.99 0.24 19.71
CA ILE A 146 -5.26 0.06 18.27
C ILE A 146 -4.05 0.53 17.50
N ALA A 147 -3.48 -0.35 16.67
CA ALA A 147 -2.41 -0.02 15.75
C ALA A 147 -2.98 0.51 14.43
N PHE A 148 -2.71 1.75 14.12
CA PHE A 148 -3.12 2.42 12.90
C PHE A 148 -2.01 3.31 12.38
N GLY A 149 -1.69 3.20 11.09
CA GLY A 149 -0.67 4.00 10.45
C GLY A 149 -1.17 5.37 10.03
N ASP A 150 -0.25 6.23 9.64
CA ASP A 150 -0.56 7.54 9.09
C ASP A 150 -1.12 7.40 7.66
N PRO A 151 -2.37 7.77 7.39
CA PRO A 151 -2.96 7.65 6.05
C PRO A 151 -2.28 8.48 4.97
N VAL A 152 -1.52 9.51 5.35
CA VAL A 152 -0.77 10.33 4.40
C VAL A 152 0.45 9.60 3.85
N ASN A 153 1.11 8.80 4.68
CA ASN A 153 2.38 8.14 4.36
C ASN A 153 2.26 6.63 4.14
N SER A 154 1.19 6.00 4.62
CA SER A 154 0.95 4.57 4.52
C SER A 154 -0.26 4.27 3.65
N SER A 155 -0.06 3.55 2.54
CA SER A 155 -1.16 3.15 1.65
C SER A 155 -2.14 2.20 2.35
N SER A 156 -1.67 1.29 3.19
CA SER A 156 -2.56 0.40 3.93
C SER A 156 -3.44 1.14 4.94
N ALA A 157 -2.89 2.14 5.62
CA ALA A 157 -3.67 3.01 6.50
C ALA A 157 -4.70 3.84 5.73
N PHE A 158 -4.32 4.37 4.57
CA PHE A 158 -5.25 5.07 3.68
C PHE A 158 -6.40 4.16 3.23
N GLN A 159 -6.10 2.94 2.81
CA GLN A 159 -7.13 1.98 2.39
C GLN A 159 -8.03 1.56 3.55
N SER A 160 -7.50 1.38 4.75
CA SER A 160 -8.30 1.13 5.94
C SER A 160 -9.23 2.30 6.27
N LEU A 161 -8.75 3.54 6.13
CA LEU A 161 -9.58 4.73 6.28
C LEU A 161 -10.73 4.74 5.27
N MET A 162 -10.43 4.44 4.00
CA MET A 162 -11.46 4.35 2.97
C MET A 162 -12.49 3.26 3.29
N ALA A 163 -12.03 2.09 3.75
CA ALA A 163 -12.93 1.01 4.15
C ALA A 163 -13.87 1.42 5.29
N MET A 164 -13.36 2.15 6.29
CA MET A 164 -14.17 2.69 7.37
C MET A 164 -15.22 3.68 6.87
N LEU A 165 -14.82 4.60 5.99
CA LEU A 165 -15.73 5.62 5.45
C LEU A 165 -16.87 4.96 4.63
N TYR A 166 -16.56 3.99 3.80
CA TYR A 166 -17.59 3.24 3.04
C TYR A 166 -18.45 2.38 3.96
N GLY A 167 -17.83 1.62 4.88
CA GLY A 167 -18.52 0.69 5.75
C GLY A 167 -19.41 1.36 6.81
N MET A 168 -19.01 2.51 7.32
CA MET A 168 -19.72 3.23 8.38
C MET A 168 -20.57 4.39 7.85
N GLY A 169 -20.46 4.70 6.58
CA GLY A 169 -21.24 5.74 5.94
C GLY A 169 -22.71 5.36 5.79
N LYS A 170 -23.61 6.34 5.88
CA LYS A 170 -25.03 6.16 5.63
C LYS A 170 -25.24 5.64 4.21
N ASN A 171 -25.89 4.47 4.09
CA ASN A 171 -26.10 3.81 2.79
C ASN A 171 -24.80 3.58 1.99
N GLY A 172 -23.68 3.38 2.71
CA GLY A 172 -22.38 3.19 2.07
C GLY A 172 -21.75 4.46 1.49
N ASP A 173 -22.29 5.64 1.82
CA ASP A 173 -21.76 6.93 1.35
C ASP A 173 -20.56 7.37 2.22
N PRO A 174 -19.32 7.34 1.66
CA PRO A 174 -18.12 7.72 2.41
C PRO A 174 -18.05 9.23 2.71
N MET A 175 -18.88 10.03 2.06
CA MET A 175 -18.95 11.48 2.29
C MET A 175 -20.04 11.87 3.31
N SER A 176 -20.81 10.89 3.79
CA SER A 176 -21.87 11.16 4.76
C SER A 176 -21.33 11.66 6.11
N PRO A 177 -22.10 12.48 6.86
CA PRO A 177 -21.73 12.88 8.20
C PRO A 177 -21.49 11.69 9.13
N GLU A 178 -22.24 10.60 8.97
CA GLU A 178 -22.12 9.37 9.77
C GLU A 178 -20.75 8.70 9.60
N ALA A 179 -20.22 8.68 8.36
CA ALA A 179 -18.90 8.14 8.08
C ALA A 179 -17.81 8.90 8.83
N TRP A 180 -17.83 10.20 8.74
CA TRP A 180 -16.84 11.07 9.38
C TRP A 180 -17.00 11.15 10.90
N ASP A 181 -18.22 11.05 11.41
CA ASP A 181 -18.48 10.93 12.85
C ASP A 181 -17.82 9.66 13.43
N TYR A 182 -17.95 8.54 12.72
CA TYR A 182 -17.23 7.32 13.08
C TYR A 182 -15.72 7.53 13.11
N VAL A 183 -15.16 8.12 12.07
CA VAL A 183 -13.70 8.36 11.97
C VAL A 183 -13.22 9.26 13.12
N ASP A 184 -13.94 10.30 13.46
CA ASP A 184 -13.61 11.16 14.60
C ASP A 184 -13.54 10.36 15.91
N LYS A 185 -14.52 9.50 16.16
CA LYS A 185 -14.54 8.62 17.34
C LYS A 185 -13.42 7.58 17.31
N PHE A 186 -13.15 7.02 16.14
CA PHE A 186 -12.05 6.07 15.96
C PHE A 186 -10.70 6.73 16.28
N ILE A 187 -10.44 7.91 15.72
CA ILE A 187 -9.20 8.66 15.98
C ILE A 187 -9.05 9.00 17.45
N ALA A 188 -10.15 9.43 18.12
CA ALA A 188 -10.12 9.67 19.56
C ALA A 188 -9.74 8.41 20.35
N ASN A 189 -10.20 7.23 19.91
CA ASN A 189 -9.89 5.97 20.58
C ASN A 189 -8.47 5.46 20.31
N LEU A 190 -7.74 6.03 19.36
CA LEU A 190 -6.30 5.77 19.19
C LEU A 190 -5.49 6.27 20.40
N GLY A 191 -6.02 7.18 21.20
CA GLY A 191 -5.36 7.68 22.40
C GLY A 191 -4.07 8.45 22.12
N GLY A 192 -4.00 9.14 20.97
CA GLY A 192 -2.82 9.90 20.55
C GLY A 192 -1.69 9.05 19.96
N LYS A 193 -1.91 7.76 19.74
CA LYS A 193 -0.92 6.86 19.16
C LYS A 193 -1.17 6.65 17.67
N MET A 194 -0.11 6.78 16.87
CA MET A 194 -0.12 6.50 15.45
C MET A 194 1.18 5.79 15.07
N CYS A 195 1.08 4.72 14.30
CA CYS A 195 2.25 3.99 13.82
C CYS A 195 2.94 4.72 12.67
N ASN A 196 4.27 4.63 12.60
CA ASN A 196 5.06 5.30 11.57
C ASN A 196 5.08 4.52 10.24
N SER A 197 4.78 3.23 10.27
CA SER A 197 4.81 2.38 9.10
C SER A 197 3.74 1.30 9.16
N SER A 198 3.39 0.73 8.00
CA SER A 198 2.48 -0.42 7.93
C SER A 198 3.04 -1.66 8.63
N SER A 199 4.35 -1.88 8.58
CA SER A 199 4.99 -3.00 9.27
C SER A 199 4.92 -2.87 10.80
N GLN A 200 5.02 -1.66 11.33
CA GLN A 200 4.83 -1.41 12.76
C GLN A 200 3.42 -1.79 13.22
N VAL A 201 2.41 -1.65 12.37
CA VAL A 201 1.03 -2.03 12.69
C VAL A 201 0.94 -3.54 12.95
N TYR A 202 1.20 -4.38 11.95
CA TYR A 202 1.00 -5.82 12.11
C TYR A 202 2.05 -6.47 13.03
N LYS A 203 3.30 -6.00 13.02
CA LYS A 203 4.33 -6.47 13.96
C LYS A 203 4.03 -6.06 15.40
N GLY A 204 3.52 -4.86 15.62
CA GLY A 204 3.12 -4.38 16.94
C GLY A 204 1.98 -5.18 17.54
N VAL A 205 1.01 -5.59 16.74
CA VAL A 205 -0.07 -6.49 17.18
C VAL A 205 0.47 -7.88 17.50
N ALA A 206 1.26 -8.46 16.61
CA ALA A 206 1.85 -9.78 16.83
C ALA A 206 2.77 -9.82 18.05
N GLY A 207 3.52 -8.75 18.30
CA GLY A 207 4.42 -8.61 19.44
C GLY A 207 3.75 -8.25 20.76
N GLY A 208 2.43 -8.03 20.80
CA GLY A 208 1.69 -7.72 22.00
C GLY A 208 1.71 -6.24 22.43
N GLU A 209 2.17 -5.35 21.60
CA GLU A 209 2.14 -3.90 21.85
C GLU A 209 0.75 -3.31 21.67
N TYR A 210 -0.03 -3.87 20.75
CA TYR A 210 -1.41 -3.50 20.46
C TYR A 210 -2.31 -4.73 20.47
N VAL A 211 -3.60 -4.52 20.75
CA VAL A 211 -4.62 -5.58 20.74
C VAL A 211 -5.11 -5.86 19.32
N VAL A 212 -5.31 -4.82 18.55
CA VAL A 212 -5.87 -4.89 17.18
C VAL A 212 -5.16 -3.89 16.28
N GLY A 213 -5.07 -4.19 14.99
CA GLY A 213 -4.50 -3.29 14.00
C GLY A 213 -5.24 -3.33 12.68
N LEU A 214 -5.15 -2.26 11.93
CA LEU A 214 -5.70 -2.10 10.57
C LEU A 214 -4.58 -2.35 9.58
N THR A 215 -4.74 -3.38 8.75
CA THR A 215 -3.71 -3.85 7.83
C THR A 215 -4.34 -4.43 6.57
N TRP A 216 -3.62 -5.26 5.84
CA TRP A 216 -4.14 -6.01 4.70
C TRP A 216 -3.88 -7.51 4.89
N GLU A 217 -4.52 -8.33 4.06
CA GLU A 217 -4.55 -9.78 4.28
C GLU A 217 -3.17 -10.43 4.25
N ASP A 218 -2.32 -10.08 3.29
CA ASP A 218 -1.05 -10.76 3.06
C ASP A 218 -0.15 -10.85 4.30
N PRO A 219 0.26 -9.74 4.96
CA PRO A 219 1.10 -9.83 6.15
C PRO A 219 0.37 -10.48 7.34
N ALA A 220 -0.93 -10.24 7.48
CA ALA A 220 -1.71 -10.83 8.56
C ALA A 220 -1.81 -12.35 8.43
N ALA A 221 -2.15 -12.86 7.24
CA ALA A 221 -2.21 -14.28 6.96
C ALA A 221 -0.84 -14.95 7.12
N ASN A 222 0.23 -14.28 6.74
CA ASN A 222 1.59 -14.77 6.89
C ASN A 222 2.01 -14.91 8.35
N LEU A 223 1.63 -13.97 9.20
CA LEU A 223 1.86 -14.08 10.65
C LEU A 223 1.12 -15.27 11.26
N VAL A 224 -0.12 -15.52 10.85
CA VAL A 224 -0.89 -16.71 11.25
C VAL A 224 -0.16 -17.98 10.81
N LYS A 225 0.27 -18.04 9.55
CA LYS A 225 1.01 -19.18 8.99
C LYS A 225 2.30 -19.46 9.76
N ASN A 226 2.98 -18.42 10.26
CA ASN A 226 4.23 -18.54 10.99
C ASN A 226 4.02 -18.76 12.51
N GLY A 227 2.79 -19.01 12.95
CA GLY A 227 2.48 -19.39 14.31
C GLY A 227 2.31 -18.24 15.30
N ALA A 228 2.23 -17.00 14.83
CA ALA A 228 1.89 -15.87 15.71
C ALA A 228 0.49 -16.03 16.29
N LYS A 229 0.30 -15.59 17.53
CA LYS A 229 -1.00 -15.69 18.23
C LYS A 229 -1.92 -14.54 17.82
N VAL A 230 -2.21 -14.49 16.56
CA VAL A 230 -3.09 -13.50 15.93
C VAL A 230 -4.13 -14.17 15.06
N LYS A 231 -5.21 -13.48 14.81
CA LYS A 231 -6.23 -13.88 13.83
C LYS A 231 -6.50 -12.74 12.84
N VAL A 232 -6.91 -13.13 11.64
CA VAL A 232 -7.36 -12.21 10.60
C VAL A 232 -8.87 -12.04 10.73
N VAL A 233 -9.35 -10.81 10.74
CA VAL A 233 -10.76 -10.48 10.79
C VAL A 233 -11.12 -9.61 9.59
N PHE A 234 -12.08 -10.09 8.79
CA PHE A 234 -12.72 -9.27 7.77
C PHE A 234 -13.85 -8.48 8.44
N PRO A 235 -13.81 -7.15 8.44
CA PRO A 235 -14.84 -6.37 9.12
C PRO A 235 -16.23 -6.69 8.61
N VAL A 236 -17.20 -6.84 9.52
CA VAL A 236 -18.60 -7.16 9.14
C VAL A 236 -19.23 -6.05 8.30
N GLU A 237 -18.77 -4.82 8.43
CA GLU A 237 -19.20 -3.69 7.61
C GLU A 237 -18.63 -3.72 6.18
N GLY A 238 -17.66 -4.58 5.92
CA GLY A 238 -17.03 -4.80 4.63
C GLY A 238 -15.56 -4.43 4.58
N ALA A 239 -14.84 -5.11 3.70
CA ALA A 239 -13.46 -4.81 3.34
C ALA A 239 -13.44 -4.21 1.93
N ILE A 240 -12.44 -3.40 1.63
CA ILE A 240 -12.17 -2.97 0.26
C ILE A 240 -11.00 -3.77 -0.33
N PHE A 241 -10.99 -3.90 -1.65
CA PHE A 241 -9.94 -4.56 -2.42
C PHE A 241 -9.23 -3.52 -3.27
N PRO A 242 -8.25 -2.79 -2.70
CA PRO A 242 -7.55 -1.77 -3.45
C PRO A 242 -6.72 -2.40 -4.57
N GLY A 243 -6.68 -1.74 -5.72
CA GLY A 243 -5.72 -2.02 -6.76
C GLY A 243 -4.37 -1.42 -6.41
N GLU A 244 -3.30 -2.20 -6.52
CA GLU A 244 -1.93 -1.74 -6.43
C GLU A 244 -1.24 -1.93 -7.78
N SER A 245 -0.39 -0.99 -8.15
CA SER A 245 0.12 -0.89 -9.51
C SER A 245 1.65 -0.82 -9.57
N VAL A 246 2.18 -1.19 -10.74
CA VAL A 246 3.56 -0.98 -11.15
C VAL A 246 3.61 0.17 -12.17
N GLN A 247 4.53 1.11 -12.01
CA GLN A 247 4.77 2.25 -12.89
C GLN A 247 6.24 2.41 -13.24
#